data_a8207d5bc1bb4c8a2f2d440c908f75dc
#
_entry.id   a8207d5bc1bb4c8a2f2d440c908f75dc
#
_cell.length_a   1.000
_cell.length_b   1.000
_cell.length_c   1.000
_cell.angle_alpha   90.00
_cell.angle_beta   90.00
_cell.angle_gamma   90.00
#
_symmetry.space_group_name_H-M   'P 1'
#
loop_
_entity.id
_entity.type
_entity.pdbx_description
1 polymer ?
#
loop_
_entity_poly.entity_id
_entity_poly.type
_entity_poly.pdbx_seq_one_letter_code
_entity_poly.pdbx_strand_id
1 'polypeptide(L)'
;LVTSGFFPGSLWFLYELTGDPQWKTRASEQTERLERIKNLTSDHDIGFRMGCSYGNGYRITGDPAYRDVLIQSARSLATRFQPEAGVIMSWNPNKRWKCPVIIDNMMNLELLFNAAIYSGDSSFYKIAVSHADRTMEEHFRPDGSCYHVIDYSIKDGKVRHRQTAQGYADESIWSRGQAWAIYGYAVCYRETKDRKYLDQALKTFNMMKNLENMPEDLIPYWDMSAPNIPNEPRDVSTASCIASALYEISTMDVPDAAGYKMYADSIMVSLSSPAYRAALGTNGNFLLMHSVGSIPHNSEIDVPLNYADYY
;
A
#
# COMPACT_ATOMS: atom_id res chain seq x y z
N LEU A 1 2.86 -12.56 -9.27
CA LEU A 1 2.21 -12.38 -7.94
C LEU A 1 2.42 -10.96 -7.45
N VAL A 2 1.38 -10.32 -6.92
CA VAL A 2 1.43 -8.92 -6.41
C VAL A 2 2.48 -8.74 -5.31
N THR A 3 2.71 -9.76 -4.50
CA THR A 3 3.57 -9.75 -3.31
C THR A 3 5.05 -10.04 -3.58
N SER A 4 5.47 -10.21 -4.85
CA SER A 4 6.83 -10.65 -5.17
C SER A 4 7.93 -9.62 -4.88
N GLY A 5 7.59 -8.34 -4.75
CA GLY A 5 8.56 -7.28 -4.45
C GLY A 5 8.92 -7.11 -2.98
N PHE A 6 8.07 -7.57 -2.06
CA PHE A 6 8.25 -7.31 -0.63
C PHE A 6 9.42 -8.08 -0.03
N PHE A 7 9.56 -9.37 -0.36
CA PHE A 7 10.67 -10.17 0.16
C PHE A 7 12.05 -9.61 -0.22
N PRO A 8 12.37 -9.32 -1.48
CA PRO A 8 13.63 -8.63 -1.79
C PRO A 8 13.73 -7.25 -1.13
N GLY A 9 12.62 -6.54 -0.95
CA GLY A 9 12.59 -5.28 -0.20
C GLY A 9 13.04 -5.44 1.26
N SER A 10 12.53 -6.46 1.95
CA SER A 10 12.95 -6.78 3.32
C SER A 10 14.43 -7.15 3.40
N LEU A 11 14.98 -7.82 2.39
CA LEU A 11 16.42 -8.13 2.33
C LEU A 11 17.27 -6.85 2.16
N TRP A 12 16.79 -5.86 1.40
CA TRP A 12 17.45 -4.56 1.30
C TRP A 12 17.46 -3.82 2.65
N PHE A 13 16.35 -3.88 3.42
CA PHE A 13 16.31 -3.32 4.77
C PHE A 13 17.28 -4.02 5.72
N LEU A 14 17.41 -5.35 5.65
CA LEU A 14 18.40 -6.07 6.45
C LEU A 14 19.84 -5.63 6.11
N TYR A 15 20.15 -5.39 4.85
CA TYR A 15 21.43 -4.83 4.47
C TYR A 15 21.64 -3.43 5.04
N GLU A 16 20.65 -2.54 4.92
CA GLU A 16 20.71 -1.17 5.43
C GLU A 16 20.89 -1.12 6.95
N LEU A 17 20.22 -2.02 7.68
CA LEU A 17 20.29 -2.10 9.13
C LEU A 17 21.60 -2.72 9.65
N THR A 18 22.14 -3.71 8.96
CA THR A 18 23.27 -4.51 9.47
C THR A 18 24.61 -4.16 8.84
N GLY A 19 24.60 -3.61 7.63
CA GLY A 19 25.81 -3.42 6.80
C GLY A 19 26.44 -4.73 6.30
N ASP A 20 25.82 -5.90 6.58
CA ASP A 20 26.39 -7.19 6.19
C ASP A 20 26.21 -7.46 4.68
N PRO A 21 27.33 -7.61 3.92
CA PRO A 21 27.30 -7.76 2.48
C PRO A 21 26.49 -8.97 1.98
N GLN A 22 26.32 -10.00 2.82
CA GLN A 22 25.52 -11.17 2.45
C GLN A 22 24.06 -10.79 2.13
N TRP A 23 23.50 -9.80 2.86
CA TRP A 23 22.14 -9.35 2.63
C TRP A 23 22.04 -8.56 1.32
N LYS A 24 23.03 -7.74 1.00
CA LYS A 24 23.11 -7.07 -0.31
C LYS A 24 23.11 -8.08 -1.47
N THR A 25 23.94 -9.11 -1.38
CA THR A 25 24.02 -10.15 -2.42
C THR A 25 22.65 -10.83 -2.60
N ARG A 26 22.03 -11.27 -1.50
CA ARG A 26 20.73 -11.95 -1.55
C ARG A 26 19.62 -11.01 -2.06
N ALA A 27 19.63 -9.75 -1.62
CA ALA A 27 18.67 -8.75 -2.08
C ALA A 27 18.77 -8.49 -3.59
N SER A 28 20.01 -8.33 -4.10
CA SER A 28 20.26 -8.17 -5.54
C SER A 28 19.75 -9.38 -6.34
N GLU A 29 20.16 -10.60 -5.95
CA GLU A 29 19.72 -11.83 -6.61
C GLU A 29 18.19 -11.96 -6.70
N GLN A 30 17.47 -11.67 -5.60
CA GLN A 30 16.00 -11.76 -5.58
C GLN A 30 15.34 -10.62 -6.35
N THR A 31 15.91 -9.41 -6.31
CA THR A 31 15.45 -8.26 -7.07
C THR A 31 15.56 -8.50 -8.57
N GLU A 32 16.72 -8.95 -9.07
CA GLU A 32 17.01 -9.16 -10.48
C GLU A 32 16.13 -10.24 -11.13
N ARG A 33 15.66 -11.23 -10.35
CA ARG A 33 14.67 -12.21 -10.82
C ARG A 33 13.34 -11.58 -11.24
N LEU A 34 13.06 -10.37 -10.77
CA LEU A 34 11.83 -9.64 -11.11
C LEU A 34 11.98 -8.77 -12.37
N GLU A 35 13.15 -8.65 -12.96
CA GLU A 35 13.39 -7.75 -14.09
C GLU A 35 12.37 -7.91 -15.24
N ARG A 36 12.01 -9.16 -15.55
CA ARG A 36 11.00 -9.46 -16.58
C ARG A 36 9.64 -8.79 -16.35
N ILE A 37 9.33 -8.44 -15.09
CA ILE A 37 8.05 -7.83 -14.71
C ILE A 37 7.97 -6.36 -15.13
N LYS A 38 9.09 -5.68 -15.40
CA LYS A 38 9.13 -4.27 -15.81
C LYS A 38 8.22 -3.92 -17.01
N ASN A 39 7.89 -4.92 -17.84
CA ASN A 39 7.03 -4.74 -19.01
C ASN A 39 5.57 -5.21 -18.77
N LEU A 40 5.20 -5.57 -17.53
CA LEU A 40 3.87 -6.06 -17.24
C LEU A 40 2.84 -4.92 -17.25
N THR A 41 1.76 -5.11 -18.01
CA THR A 41 0.67 -4.12 -18.17
C THR A 41 -0.70 -4.68 -17.80
N SER A 42 -0.76 -5.88 -17.22
CA SER A 42 -2.04 -6.57 -16.92
C SER A 42 -2.76 -6.03 -15.69
N ASP A 43 -2.02 -5.43 -14.77
CA ASP A 43 -2.53 -4.90 -13.51
C ASP A 43 -1.66 -3.72 -13.00
N HIS A 44 -2.12 -3.05 -11.95
CA HIS A 44 -1.45 -1.89 -11.37
C HIS A 44 -0.33 -2.23 -10.39
N ASP A 45 -0.24 -3.47 -9.92
CA ASP A 45 0.67 -3.87 -8.82
C ASP A 45 2.16 -3.87 -9.20
N ILE A 46 2.47 -3.42 -10.40
CA ILE A 46 3.87 -3.24 -10.81
C ILE A 46 4.63 -2.27 -9.88
N GLY A 47 3.91 -1.30 -9.28
CA GLY A 47 4.48 -0.41 -8.26
C GLY A 47 4.90 -1.18 -7.01
N PHE A 48 4.05 -2.03 -6.44
CA PHE A 48 4.39 -2.91 -5.32
C PHE A 48 5.57 -3.83 -5.65
N ARG A 49 5.57 -4.43 -6.84
CA ARG A 49 6.62 -5.37 -7.22
C ARG A 49 7.96 -4.68 -7.41
N MET A 50 8.00 -3.58 -8.14
CA MET A 50 9.24 -2.93 -8.56
C MET A 50 9.68 -1.84 -7.60
N GLY A 51 8.74 -1.08 -6.99
CA GLY A 51 9.05 -0.07 -6.00
C GLY A 51 9.70 -0.66 -4.75
N CYS A 52 9.11 -1.75 -4.21
CA CYS A 52 9.65 -2.38 -3.01
C CYS A 52 10.98 -3.12 -3.24
N SER A 53 11.23 -3.64 -4.45
CA SER A 53 12.48 -4.35 -4.79
C SER A 53 13.53 -3.42 -5.41
N TYR A 54 13.38 -3.07 -6.67
CA TYR A 54 14.30 -2.20 -7.40
C TYR A 54 14.38 -0.79 -6.81
N GLY A 55 13.26 -0.27 -6.25
CA GLY A 55 13.23 1.04 -5.61
C GLY A 55 14.17 1.10 -4.41
N ASN A 56 14.09 0.14 -3.48
CA ASN A 56 15.02 0.06 -2.36
C ASN A 56 16.46 -0.24 -2.84
N GLY A 57 16.62 -1.12 -3.83
CA GLY A 57 17.92 -1.40 -4.41
C GLY A 57 18.58 -0.15 -4.98
N TYR A 58 17.85 0.65 -5.77
CA TYR A 58 18.36 1.90 -6.31
C TYR A 58 18.67 2.94 -5.22
N ARG A 59 17.77 3.11 -4.27
CA ARG A 59 17.95 4.03 -3.15
C ARG A 59 19.24 3.75 -2.36
N ILE A 60 19.55 2.48 -2.15
CA ILE A 60 20.71 2.05 -1.34
C ILE A 60 22.00 2.00 -2.17
N THR A 61 21.94 1.58 -3.44
CA THR A 61 23.14 1.32 -4.23
C THR A 61 23.49 2.44 -5.22
N GLY A 62 22.50 3.22 -5.66
CA GLY A 62 22.65 4.18 -6.75
C GLY A 62 22.87 3.53 -8.13
N ASP A 63 22.63 2.22 -8.29
CA ASP A 63 22.87 1.50 -9.54
C ASP A 63 21.96 2.00 -10.66
N PRO A 64 22.51 2.59 -11.74
CA PRO A 64 21.72 3.13 -12.84
C PRO A 64 20.90 2.06 -13.58
N ALA A 65 21.30 0.80 -13.56
CA ALA A 65 20.52 -0.28 -14.16
C ALA A 65 19.19 -0.47 -13.42
N TYR A 66 19.18 -0.33 -12.10
CA TYR A 66 17.96 -0.40 -11.30
C TYR A 66 17.03 0.78 -11.57
N ARG A 67 17.60 2.00 -11.71
CA ARG A 67 16.83 3.19 -12.13
C ARG A 67 16.14 2.97 -13.48
N ASP A 68 16.84 2.42 -14.46
CA ASP A 68 16.31 2.22 -15.80
C ASP A 68 15.16 1.19 -15.81
N VAL A 69 15.26 0.16 -14.96
CA VAL A 69 14.17 -0.79 -14.71
C VAL A 69 12.95 -0.11 -14.09
N LEU A 70 13.14 0.79 -13.11
CA LEU A 70 12.06 1.55 -12.49
C LEU A 70 11.35 2.47 -13.50
N ILE A 71 12.10 3.19 -14.34
CA ILE A 71 11.52 4.05 -15.38
C ILE A 71 10.70 3.20 -16.38
N GLN A 72 11.21 2.04 -16.80
CA GLN A 72 10.46 1.14 -17.68
C GLN A 72 9.19 0.62 -17.01
N SER A 73 9.26 0.27 -15.73
CA SER A 73 8.10 -0.18 -14.94
C SER A 73 7.03 0.91 -14.83
N ALA A 74 7.45 2.16 -14.64
CA ALA A 74 6.54 3.31 -14.64
C ALA A 74 5.87 3.54 -16.00
N ARG A 75 6.60 3.34 -17.12
CA ARG A 75 6.00 3.35 -18.47
C ARG A 75 4.90 2.29 -18.58
N SER A 76 5.17 1.09 -18.09
CA SER A 76 4.19 0.00 -18.10
C SER A 76 2.96 0.33 -17.27
N LEU A 77 3.13 0.89 -16.06
CA LEU A 77 2.02 1.35 -15.22
C LEU A 77 1.22 2.47 -15.91
N ALA A 78 1.91 3.44 -16.52
CA ALA A 78 1.29 4.58 -17.20
C ALA A 78 0.36 4.16 -18.36
N THR A 79 0.61 3.00 -19.01
CA THR A 79 -0.30 2.48 -20.05
C THR A 79 -1.70 2.16 -19.53
N ARG A 80 -1.86 2.02 -18.22
CA ARG A 80 -3.16 1.73 -17.59
C ARG A 80 -3.97 2.99 -17.27
N PHE A 81 -3.41 4.16 -17.48
CA PHE A 81 -4.11 5.42 -17.25
C PHE A 81 -5.28 5.59 -18.23
N GLN A 82 -6.44 5.96 -17.68
CA GLN A 82 -7.67 6.20 -18.42
C GLN A 82 -7.98 7.70 -18.37
N PRO A 83 -7.65 8.47 -19.42
CA PRO A 83 -7.72 9.93 -19.41
C PRO A 83 -9.11 10.48 -19.06
N GLU A 84 -10.17 9.87 -19.60
CA GLU A 84 -11.54 10.31 -19.37
C GLU A 84 -11.98 10.18 -17.89
N ALA A 85 -11.47 9.15 -17.21
CA ALA A 85 -11.74 8.93 -15.80
C ALA A 85 -10.70 9.57 -14.88
N GLY A 86 -9.53 9.95 -15.42
CA GLY A 86 -8.42 10.53 -14.67
C GLY A 86 -7.73 9.54 -13.72
N VAL A 87 -7.82 8.23 -13.97
CA VAL A 87 -7.38 7.17 -13.05
C VAL A 87 -6.55 6.08 -13.74
N ILE A 88 -5.76 5.37 -12.96
CA ILE A 88 -5.05 4.15 -13.38
C ILE A 88 -5.95 2.96 -13.08
N MET A 89 -6.31 2.20 -14.10
CA MET A 89 -7.15 1.01 -13.98
C MET A 89 -6.39 -0.12 -13.27
N SER A 90 -6.98 -0.73 -12.24
CA SER A 90 -6.32 -1.72 -11.39
C SER A 90 -6.09 -3.07 -12.07
N TRP A 91 -7.11 -3.62 -12.71
CA TRP A 91 -7.04 -4.84 -13.53
C TRP A 91 -7.90 -4.70 -14.78
N ASN A 92 -7.77 -5.64 -15.71
CA ASN A 92 -8.48 -5.57 -16.97
C ASN A 92 -10.02 -5.71 -16.80
N PRO A 93 -10.80 -5.09 -17.67
CA PRO A 93 -12.26 -5.20 -17.64
C PRO A 93 -12.73 -6.64 -17.62
N ASN A 94 -13.84 -6.88 -16.94
CA ASN A 94 -14.51 -8.20 -16.90
C ASN A 94 -16.03 -8.04 -16.89
N LYS A 95 -16.76 -9.13 -16.61
CA LYS A 95 -18.23 -9.08 -16.59
C LYS A 95 -18.79 -8.13 -15.52
N ARG A 96 -18.11 -8.03 -14.36
CA ARG A 96 -18.54 -7.22 -13.22
C ARG A 96 -18.12 -5.75 -13.36
N TRP A 97 -16.88 -5.50 -13.80
CA TRP A 97 -16.28 -4.16 -13.83
C TRP A 97 -15.79 -3.78 -15.22
N LYS A 98 -15.91 -2.50 -15.56
CA LYS A 98 -15.45 -1.93 -16.85
C LYS A 98 -14.12 -1.18 -16.71
N CYS A 99 -13.97 -0.41 -15.66
CA CYS A 99 -12.72 0.27 -15.32
C CYS A 99 -12.56 0.26 -13.78
N PRO A 100 -12.20 -0.90 -13.20
CA PRO A 100 -12.06 -1.03 -11.75
C PRO A 100 -10.81 -0.32 -11.27
N VAL A 101 -10.99 0.44 -10.20
CA VAL A 101 -9.91 1.12 -9.47
C VAL A 101 -10.06 0.79 -8.00
N ILE A 102 -9.03 0.21 -7.39
CA ILE A 102 -9.02 -0.07 -5.96
C ILE A 102 -8.09 0.91 -5.22
N ILE A 103 -8.40 1.10 -3.95
CA ILE A 103 -7.64 2.03 -3.10
C ILE A 103 -6.16 1.66 -3.00
N ASP A 104 -5.81 0.39 -3.15
CA ASP A 104 -4.45 -0.17 -3.20
C ASP A 104 -3.57 0.53 -4.25
N ASN A 105 -4.19 1.07 -5.30
CA ASN A 105 -3.47 1.77 -6.35
C ASN A 105 -2.70 3.00 -5.85
N MET A 106 -3.13 3.59 -4.74
CA MET A 106 -2.40 4.68 -4.09
C MET A 106 -0.97 4.28 -3.71
N MET A 107 -0.73 3.00 -3.40
CA MET A 107 0.58 2.45 -3.08
C MET A 107 1.52 2.31 -4.30
N ASN A 108 0.97 2.38 -5.51
CA ASN A 108 1.73 2.25 -6.75
C ASN A 108 2.16 3.62 -7.34
N LEU A 109 1.66 4.73 -6.79
CA LEU A 109 1.95 6.08 -7.29
C LEU A 109 3.39 6.51 -7.03
N GLU A 110 4.02 6.02 -5.96
CA GLU A 110 5.41 6.33 -5.64
C GLU A 110 6.35 5.96 -6.80
N LEU A 111 6.08 4.86 -7.51
CA LEU A 111 6.83 4.49 -8.71
C LEU A 111 6.76 5.58 -9.79
N LEU A 112 5.61 6.20 -9.98
CA LEU A 112 5.43 7.27 -10.97
C LEU A 112 6.12 8.58 -10.54
N PHE A 113 6.00 8.97 -9.28
CA PHE A 113 6.70 10.14 -8.76
C PHE A 113 8.22 9.98 -8.90
N ASN A 114 8.76 8.84 -8.49
CA ASN A 114 10.18 8.53 -8.63
C ASN A 114 10.61 8.54 -10.10
N ALA A 115 9.84 7.93 -11.00
CA ALA A 115 10.16 7.90 -12.42
C ALA A 115 10.16 9.30 -13.04
N ALA A 116 9.29 10.20 -12.61
CA ALA A 116 9.30 11.60 -13.05
C ALA A 116 10.62 12.29 -12.67
N ILE A 117 11.12 12.05 -11.46
CA ILE A 117 12.40 12.59 -10.99
C ILE A 117 13.56 11.98 -11.77
N TYR A 118 13.57 10.64 -11.93
CA TYR A 118 14.68 9.92 -12.54
C TYR A 118 14.82 10.16 -14.04
N SER A 119 13.72 10.37 -14.75
CA SER A 119 13.70 10.55 -16.21
C SER A 119 13.57 12.01 -16.67
N GLY A 120 13.09 12.91 -15.78
CA GLY A 120 12.69 14.26 -16.15
C GLY A 120 11.35 14.33 -16.91
N ASP A 121 10.65 13.20 -17.08
CA ASP A 121 9.35 13.15 -17.76
C ASP A 121 8.20 13.47 -16.78
N SER A 122 7.69 14.69 -16.87
CA SER A 122 6.59 15.16 -16.00
C SER A 122 5.25 14.47 -16.26
N SER A 123 5.10 13.67 -17.30
CA SER A 123 3.86 12.95 -17.57
C SER A 123 3.55 11.94 -16.47
N PHE A 124 4.55 11.28 -15.89
CA PHE A 124 4.39 10.39 -14.76
C PHE A 124 3.82 11.10 -13.53
N TYR A 125 4.36 12.27 -13.20
CA TYR A 125 3.85 13.10 -12.10
C TYR A 125 2.39 13.49 -12.32
N LYS A 126 2.03 13.94 -13.55
CA LYS A 126 0.66 14.33 -13.89
C LYS A 126 -0.32 13.16 -13.75
N ILE A 127 0.07 11.96 -14.18
CA ILE A 127 -0.76 10.75 -14.01
C ILE A 127 -0.96 10.44 -12.54
N ALA A 128 0.10 10.47 -11.72
CA ALA A 128 0.01 10.20 -10.28
C ALA A 128 -0.92 11.20 -9.57
N VAL A 129 -0.77 12.50 -9.84
CA VAL A 129 -1.61 13.55 -9.26
C VAL A 129 -3.06 13.41 -9.71
N SER A 130 -3.31 13.20 -11.01
CA SER A 130 -4.66 12.97 -11.53
C SER A 130 -5.36 11.81 -10.84
N HIS A 131 -4.64 10.68 -10.70
CA HIS A 131 -5.17 9.50 -10.01
C HIS A 131 -5.47 9.79 -8.53
N ALA A 132 -4.55 10.43 -7.82
CA ALA A 132 -4.72 10.77 -6.40
C ALA A 132 -5.90 11.71 -6.16
N ASP A 133 -6.05 12.74 -7.00
CA ASP A 133 -7.16 13.68 -6.91
C ASP A 133 -8.51 13.01 -7.16
N ARG A 134 -8.59 12.21 -8.22
CA ARG A 134 -9.82 11.48 -8.53
C ARG A 134 -10.19 10.44 -7.49
N THR A 135 -9.19 9.76 -6.93
CA THR A 135 -9.39 8.84 -5.82
C THR A 135 -9.90 9.56 -4.58
N MET A 136 -9.39 10.75 -4.28
CA MET A 136 -9.84 11.57 -3.15
C MET A 136 -11.30 11.99 -3.29
N GLU A 137 -11.73 12.33 -4.50
CA GLU A 137 -13.13 12.72 -4.79
C GLU A 137 -14.11 11.55 -4.64
N GLU A 138 -13.74 10.35 -5.10
CA GLU A 138 -14.72 9.30 -5.33
C GLU A 138 -14.63 8.11 -4.37
N HIS A 139 -13.45 7.83 -3.78
CA HIS A 139 -13.28 6.67 -2.89
C HIS A 139 -13.70 6.94 -1.46
N PHE A 140 -13.77 8.20 -1.02
CA PHE A 140 -13.96 8.51 0.40
C PHE A 140 -15.41 8.85 0.74
N ARG A 141 -15.83 8.36 1.90
CA ARG A 141 -17.09 8.73 2.54
C ARG A 141 -16.90 10.01 3.37
N PRO A 142 -17.99 10.69 3.75
CA PRO A 142 -17.91 11.91 4.57
C PRO A 142 -17.16 11.74 5.88
N ASP A 143 -17.21 10.54 6.49
CA ASP A 143 -16.51 10.20 7.74
C ASP A 143 -15.00 10.00 7.58
N GLY A 144 -14.50 9.91 6.35
CA GLY A 144 -13.08 9.71 6.03
C GLY A 144 -12.70 8.26 5.74
N SER A 145 -13.62 7.31 5.88
CA SER A 145 -13.40 5.93 5.41
C SER A 145 -13.44 5.84 3.90
N CYS A 146 -12.80 4.84 3.32
CA CYS A 146 -12.80 4.64 1.88
C CYS A 146 -13.48 3.34 1.46
N TYR A 147 -14.07 3.38 0.25
CA TYR A 147 -14.47 2.20 -0.50
C TYR A 147 -13.24 1.44 -0.99
N HIS A 148 -13.39 0.13 -1.17
CA HIS A 148 -12.32 -0.68 -1.78
C HIS A 148 -12.26 -0.45 -3.29
N VAL A 149 -13.37 -0.62 -4.01
CA VAL A 149 -13.45 -0.59 -5.48
C VAL A 149 -14.39 0.51 -5.97
N ILE A 150 -13.90 1.36 -6.85
CA ILE A 150 -14.73 2.22 -7.68
C ILE A 150 -14.64 1.76 -9.13
N ASP A 151 -15.77 1.50 -9.76
CA ASP A 151 -15.84 1.18 -11.17
C ASP A 151 -16.23 2.41 -11.98
N TYR A 152 -15.43 2.78 -12.96
CA TYR A 152 -15.66 3.95 -13.80
C TYR A 152 -16.15 3.56 -15.19
N SER A 153 -16.84 4.50 -15.83
CA SER A 153 -17.12 4.48 -17.25
C SER A 153 -15.91 5.00 -18.03
N ILE A 154 -15.41 4.23 -18.97
CA ILE A 154 -14.32 4.66 -19.86
C ILE A 154 -14.75 5.69 -20.91
N LYS A 155 -16.07 5.95 -21.06
CA LYS A 155 -16.60 6.88 -22.07
C LYS A 155 -16.64 8.33 -21.57
N ASP A 156 -17.02 8.51 -20.30
CA ASP A 156 -17.30 9.82 -19.73
C ASP A 156 -16.72 10.00 -18.31
N GLY A 157 -15.93 9.03 -17.85
CA GLY A 157 -15.25 9.08 -16.55
C GLY A 157 -16.16 9.03 -15.32
N LYS A 158 -17.47 8.80 -15.49
CA LYS A 158 -18.40 8.77 -14.36
C LYS A 158 -18.27 7.50 -13.54
N VAL A 159 -18.51 7.62 -12.24
CA VAL A 159 -18.62 6.47 -11.35
C VAL A 159 -19.86 5.67 -11.72
N ARG A 160 -19.67 4.36 -11.91
CA ARG A 160 -20.73 3.40 -12.17
C ARG A 160 -21.18 2.69 -10.88
N HIS A 161 -20.21 2.26 -10.09
CA HIS A 161 -20.47 1.51 -8.85
C HIS A 161 -19.38 1.79 -7.82
N ARG A 162 -19.76 1.75 -6.54
CA ARG A 162 -18.87 1.69 -5.38
C ARG A 162 -19.06 0.33 -4.71
N GLN A 163 -17.99 -0.43 -4.57
CA GLN A 163 -18.07 -1.84 -4.19
C GLN A 163 -16.84 -2.29 -3.40
N THR A 164 -16.87 -3.55 -2.99
CA THR A 164 -15.70 -4.25 -2.46
C THR A 164 -15.37 -5.50 -3.27
N ALA A 165 -14.11 -5.93 -3.20
CA ALA A 165 -13.65 -7.23 -3.67
C ALA A 165 -13.09 -8.07 -2.51
N GLN A 166 -12.47 -7.43 -1.51
CA GLN A 166 -11.81 -8.10 -0.38
C GLN A 166 -12.45 -7.78 0.98
N GLY A 167 -13.27 -6.72 1.08
CA GLY A 167 -13.98 -6.35 2.30
C GLY A 167 -15.23 -7.21 2.55
N TYR A 168 -15.81 -7.05 3.73
CA TYR A 168 -17.02 -7.77 4.16
C TYR A 168 -18.24 -7.43 3.31
N ALA A 169 -18.47 -6.15 3.03
CA ALA A 169 -19.57 -5.65 2.23
C ALA A 169 -19.17 -4.37 1.48
N ASP A 170 -19.95 -3.96 0.48
CA ASP A 170 -19.65 -2.78 -0.35
C ASP A 170 -19.49 -1.51 0.50
N GLU A 171 -20.27 -1.36 1.56
CA GLU A 171 -20.23 -0.22 2.50
C GLU A 171 -19.34 -0.45 3.72
N SER A 172 -18.64 -1.59 3.83
CA SER A 172 -17.82 -1.90 5.00
C SER A 172 -16.49 -1.13 5.02
N ILE A 173 -15.84 -1.16 6.18
CA ILE A 173 -14.53 -0.53 6.40
C ILE A 173 -13.47 -1.65 6.36
N TRP A 174 -13.10 -2.07 5.15
CA TRP A 174 -12.00 -3.02 4.95
C TRP A 174 -10.69 -2.39 5.42
N SER A 175 -10.10 -2.98 6.45
CA SER A 175 -9.05 -2.32 7.25
C SER A 175 -7.78 -2.04 6.45
N ARG A 176 -7.29 -3.00 5.68
CA ARG A 176 -6.08 -2.80 4.87
C ARG A 176 -6.26 -1.72 3.80
N GLY A 177 -7.48 -1.56 3.26
CA GLY A 177 -7.78 -0.47 2.34
C GLY A 177 -7.58 0.91 2.98
N GLN A 178 -7.98 1.06 4.25
CA GLN A 178 -7.74 2.30 4.99
C GLN A 178 -6.24 2.55 5.18
N ALA A 179 -5.47 1.50 5.50
CA ALA A 179 -4.01 1.60 5.63
C ALA A 179 -3.35 2.03 4.31
N TRP A 180 -3.77 1.44 3.18
CA TRP A 180 -3.27 1.84 1.86
C TRP A 180 -3.57 3.30 1.55
N ALA A 181 -4.76 3.80 1.93
CA ALA A 181 -5.11 5.20 1.78
C ALA A 181 -4.21 6.11 2.62
N ILE A 182 -4.02 5.80 3.90
CA ILE A 182 -3.18 6.60 4.82
C ILE A 182 -1.75 6.69 4.27
N TYR A 183 -1.14 5.56 3.94
CA TYR A 183 0.23 5.51 3.42
C TYR A 183 0.35 6.21 2.06
N GLY A 184 -0.51 5.85 1.10
CA GLY A 184 -0.45 6.40 -0.25
C GLY A 184 -0.63 7.91 -0.30
N TYR A 185 -1.52 8.48 0.52
CA TYR A 185 -1.69 9.93 0.62
C TYR A 185 -0.55 10.62 1.38
N ALA A 186 0.09 9.97 2.35
CA ALA A 186 1.32 10.47 2.96
C ALA A 186 2.45 10.57 1.91
N VAL A 187 2.60 9.57 1.05
CA VAL A 187 3.53 9.59 -0.09
C VAL A 187 3.17 10.72 -1.06
N CYS A 188 1.90 10.89 -1.44
CA CYS A 188 1.48 11.99 -2.31
C CYS A 188 1.86 13.36 -1.73
N TYR A 189 1.66 13.57 -0.42
CA TYR A 189 2.11 14.80 0.24
C TYR A 189 3.64 14.94 0.22
N ARG A 190 4.38 13.87 0.51
CA ARG A 190 5.85 13.90 0.45
C ARG A 190 6.36 14.40 -0.90
N GLU A 191 5.76 13.93 -1.99
CA GLU A 191 6.20 14.19 -3.35
C GLU A 191 5.70 15.52 -3.92
N THR A 192 4.50 15.95 -3.52
CA THR A 192 3.86 17.15 -4.11
C THR A 192 3.91 18.38 -3.22
N LYS A 193 4.03 18.18 -1.90
CA LYS A 193 3.85 19.22 -0.86
C LYS A 193 2.45 19.85 -0.85
N ASP A 194 1.49 19.26 -1.55
CA ASP A 194 0.10 19.72 -1.50
C ASP A 194 -0.58 19.20 -0.23
N ARG A 195 -0.93 20.12 0.65
CA ARG A 195 -1.49 19.85 1.98
C ARG A 195 -2.76 19.00 1.96
N LYS A 196 -3.56 19.11 0.89
CA LYS A 196 -4.81 18.32 0.76
C LYS A 196 -4.57 16.81 0.92
N TYR A 197 -3.43 16.31 0.46
CA TYR A 197 -3.11 14.88 0.57
C TYR A 197 -2.79 14.47 2.00
N LEU A 198 -2.03 15.29 2.71
CA LEU A 198 -1.77 15.03 4.13
C LEU A 198 -3.09 15.09 4.94
N ASP A 199 -3.93 16.08 4.67
CA ASP A 199 -5.22 16.22 5.35
C ASP A 199 -6.12 15.00 5.10
N GLN A 200 -6.09 14.42 3.89
CA GLN A 200 -6.81 13.17 3.60
C GLN A 200 -6.21 11.97 4.35
N ALA A 201 -4.89 11.82 4.38
CA ALA A 201 -4.24 10.76 5.15
C ALA A 201 -4.62 10.83 6.64
N LEU A 202 -4.53 12.02 7.23
CA LEU A 202 -4.86 12.26 8.63
C LEU A 202 -6.36 12.08 8.92
N LYS A 203 -7.24 12.46 8.00
CA LYS A 203 -8.70 12.24 8.12
C LYS A 203 -9.01 10.75 8.21
N THR A 204 -8.43 9.94 7.33
CA THR A 204 -8.63 8.48 7.34
C THR A 204 -8.01 7.83 8.57
N PHE A 205 -6.81 8.25 8.97
CA PHE A 205 -6.19 7.77 10.20
C PHE A 205 -7.05 8.09 11.45
N ASN A 206 -7.52 9.33 11.58
CA ASN A 206 -8.36 9.73 12.71
C ASN A 206 -9.70 8.97 12.73
N MET A 207 -10.28 8.70 11.58
CA MET A 207 -11.45 7.84 11.48
C MET A 207 -11.15 6.46 12.05
N MET A 208 -10.09 5.78 11.58
CA MET A 208 -9.70 4.45 12.06
C MET A 208 -9.42 4.45 13.57
N LYS A 209 -8.62 5.41 14.04
CA LYS A 209 -8.24 5.54 15.45
C LYS A 209 -9.43 5.67 16.39
N ASN A 210 -10.49 6.35 15.95
CA ASN A 210 -11.65 6.69 16.78
C ASN A 210 -12.84 5.72 16.62
N LEU A 211 -12.68 4.61 15.89
CA LEU A 211 -13.70 3.57 15.82
C LEU A 211 -13.92 2.96 17.21
N GLU A 212 -15.18 2.87 17.65
CA GLU A 212 -15.53 2.31 18.95
C GLU A 212 -15.04 0.87 19.16
N ASN A 213 -14.92 0.12 18.08
CA ASN A 213 -14.47 -1.26 18.08
C ASN A 213 -12.97 -1.42 17.72
N MET A 214 -12.20 -0.33 17.68
CA MET A 214 -10.75 -0.43 17.55
C MET A 214 -10.20 -1.14 18.78
N PRO A 215 -9.47 -2.27 18.61
CA PRO A 215 -8.93 -3.02 19.73
C PRO A 215 -7.89 -2.20 20.54
N GLU A 216 -7.82 -2.48 21.84
CA GLU A 216 -6.88 -1.80 22.76
C GLU A 216 -5.41 -2.00 22.36
N ASP A 217 -5.10 -3.14 21.72
CA ASP A 217 -3.76 -3.46 21.20
C ASP A 217 -3.46 -2.79 19.85
N LEU A 218 -4.38 -2.03 19.29
CA LEU A 218 -4.27 -1.28 18.05
C LEU A 218 -4.03 -2.16 16.78
N ILE A 219 -4.29 -3.46 16.88
CA ILE A 219 -4.26 -4.36 15.73
C ILE A 219 -5.68 -4.53 15.21
N PRO A 220 -6.03 -3.96 14.05
CA PRO A 220 -7.41 -3.98 13.57
C PRO A 220 -7.90 -5.39 13.21
N TYR A 221 -9.22 -5.56 13.22
CA TYR A 221 -9.84 -6.69 12.54
C TYR A 221 -9.66 -6.54 11.02
N TRP A 222 -9.78 -7.62 10.28
CA TRP A 222 -9.65 -7.62 8.82
C TRP A 222 -10.59 -6.65 8.11
N ASP A 223 -11.77 -6.46 8.68
CA ASP A 223 -12.77 -5.47 8.30
C ASP A 223 -13.47 -4.96 9.59
N MET A 224 -13.46 -3.65 9.80
CA MET A 224 -13.99 -3.04 11.02
C MET A 224 -15.53 -3.03 11.09
N SER A 225 -16.18 -3.45 10.00
CA SER A 225 -17.63 -3.66 9.94
C SER A 225 -18.02 -5.13 9.96
N ALA A 226 -17.08 -6.05 10.16
CA ALA A 226 -17.36 -7.48 10.18
C ALA A 226 -18.30 -7.86 11.33
N PRO A 227 -19.26 -8.80 11.11
CA PRO A 227 -20.41 -8.97 11.99
C PRO A 227 -20.12 -9.67 13.32
N ASN A 228 -19.00 -10.43 13.39
CA ASN A 228 -18.70 -11.24 14.57
C ASN A 228 -17.63 -10.61 15.48
N ILE A 229 -17.30 -9.33 15.31
CA ILE A 229 -16.40 -8.63 16.24
C ILE A 229 -16.95 -8.79 17.67
N PRO A 230 -16.12 -9.18 18.66
CA PRO A 230 -14.66 -9.26 18.65
C PRO A 230 -14.06 -10.62 18.22
N ASN A 231 -14.82 -11.54 17.68
CA ASN A 231 -14.36 -12.88 17.29
C ASN A 231 -13.94 -12.97 15.79
N GLU A 232 -13.65 -11.84 15.17
CA GLU A 232 -13.13 -11.78 13.80
C GLU A 232 -11.61 -11.88 13.76
N PRO A 233 -11.02 -12.40 12.64
CA PRO A 233 -9.58 -12.39 12.46
C PRO A 233 -8.97 -10.98 12.51
N ARG A 234 -7.77 -10.88 13.12
CA ARG A 234 -6.94 -9.67 13.10
C ARG A 234 -6.18 -9.57 11.79
N ASP A 235 -5.79 -8.38 11.40
CA ASP A 235 -4.93 -8.17 10.24
C ASP A 235 -3.72 -7.31 10.59
N VAL A 236 -2.61 -7.97 10.94
CA VAL A 236 -1.35 -7.29 11.29
C VAL A 236 -0.78 -6.52 10.10
N SER A 237 -1.10 -6.89 8.87
CA SER A 237 -0.64 -6.14 7.69
C SER A 237 -1.21 -4.72 7.64
N THR A 238 -2.44 -4.55 8.11
CA THR A 238 -3.05 -3.22 8.28
C THR A 238 -2.27 -2.41 9.33
N ALA A 239 -1.97 -3.00 10.48
CA ALA A 239 -1.28 -2.32 11.56
C ALA A 239 0.15 -1.91 11.18
N SER A 240 0.93 -2.82 10.57
CA SER A 240 2.29 -2.51 10.11
C SER A 240 2.32 -1.37 9.09
N CYS A 241 1.40 -1.38 8.12
CA CYS A 241 1.30 -0.32 7.12
C CYS A 241 0.92 1.04 7.75
N ILE A 242 -0.03 1.06 8.70
CA ILE A 242 -0.39 2.29 9.43
C ILE A 242 0.81 2.80 10.23
N ALA A 243 1.52 1.93 10.96
CA ALA A 243 2.70 2.32 11.73
C ALA A 243 3.78 2.94 10.83
N SER A 244 4.07 2.31 9.69
CA SER A 244 5.02 2.83 8.69
C SER A 244 4.61 4.22 8.18
N ALA A 245 3.34 4.41 7.82
CA ALA A 245 2.82 5.70 7.39
C ALA A 245 2.93 6.78 8.48
N LEU A 246 2.62 6.43 9.73
CA LEU A 246 2.69 7.37 10.85
C LEU A 246 4.11 7.75 11.21
N TYR A 247 5.08 6.82 11.12
CA TYR A 247 6.50 7.17 11.26
C TYR A 247 6.92 8.19 10.21
N GLU A 248 6.54 8.00 8.95
CA GLU A 248 6.83 8.99 7.91
C GLU A 248 6.13 10.33 8.19
N ILE A 249 4.83 10.33 8.50
CA ILE A 249 4.07 11.54 8.84
C ILE A 249 4.70 12.27 10.02
N SER A 250 5.23 11.56 11.01
CA SER A 250 5.89 12.15 12.17
C SER A 250 7.18 12.92 11.83
N THR A 251 7.75 12.72 10.66
CA THR A 251 8.91 13.48 10.15
C THR A 251 8.53 14.72 9.34
N MET A 252 7.23 14.89 9.07
CA MET A 252 6.69 16.01 8.30
C MET A 252 6.38 17.21 9.21
N ASP A 253 6.17 18.38 8.59
CA ASP A 253 5.69 19.56 9.32
C ASP A 253 4.19 19.43 9.63
N VAL A 254 3.91 18.77 10.75
CA VAL A 254 2.55 18.51 11.25
C VAL A 254 2.43 18.92 12.73
N PRO A 255 1.26 19.42 13.18
CA PRO A 255 1.09 19.94 14.54
C PRO A 255 1.36 18.93 15.66
N ASP A 256 1.09 17.64 15.42
CA ASP A 256 1.22 16.57 16.44
C ASP A 256 2.16 15.45 15.99
N ALA A 257 3.31 15.81 15.43
CA ALA A 257 4.33 14.83 14.98
C ALA A 257 4.67 13.80 16.06
N ALA A 258 4.84 14.25 17.30
CA ALA A 258 5.13 13.38 18.44
C ALA A 258 3.98 12.39 18.74
N GLY A 259 2.74 12.84 18.65
CA GLY A 259 1.56 11.98 18.86
C GLY A 259 1.44 10.90 17.80
N TYR A 260 1.70 11.20 16.54
CA TYR A 260 1.71 10.19 15.46
C TYR A 260 2.82 9.16 15.68
N LYS A 261 4.03 9.61 16.07
CA LYS A 261 5.12 8.71 16.42
C LYS A 261 4.76 7.80 17.60
N MET A 262 4.21 8.35 18.67
CA MET A 262 3.78 7.56 19.85
C MET A 262 2.73 6.52 19.50
N TYR A 263 1.80 6.84 18.62
CA TYR A 263 0.80 5.87 18.15
C TYR A 263 1.45 4.74 17.35
N ALA A 264 2.38 5.06 16.45
CA ALA A 264 3.16 4.07 15.72
C ALA A 264 3.99 3.20 16.67
N ASP A 265 4.68 3.79 17.66
CA ASP A 265 5.42 3.06 18.70
C ASP A 265 4.50 2.08 19.45
N SER A 266 3.26 2.48 19.76
CA SER A 266 2.30 1.60 20.44
C SER A 266 1.86 0.42 19.57
N ILE A 267 1.64 0.63 18.27
CA ILE A 267 1.42 -0.47 17.31
C ILE A 267 2.62 -1.42 17.30
N MET A 268 3.84 -0.89 17.24
CA MET A 268 5.07 -1.69 17.21
C MET A 268 5.27 -2.50 18.50
N VAL A 269 4.87 -1.98 19.65
CA VAL A 269 4.87 -2.74 20.91
C VAL A 269 3.94 -3.95 20.81
N SER A 270 2.73 -3.76 20.29
CA SER A 270 1.78 -4.85 20.07
C SER A 270 2.30 -5.88 19.07
N LEU A 271 2.77 -5.44 17.90
CA LEU A 271 3.34 -6.32 16.86
C LEU A 271 4.57 -7.10 17.35
N SER A 272 5.35 -6.52 18.27
CA SER A 272 6.52 -7.16 18.87
C SER A 272 6.20 -8.15 19.98
N SER A 273 4.94 -8.20 20.43
CA SER A 273 4.50 -9.12 21.49
C SER A 273 4.41 -10.56 20.99
N PRO A 274 4.46 -11.56 21.89
CA PRO A 274 4.26 -12.97 21.51
C PRO A 274 2.88 -13.27 20.90
N ALA A 275 1.90 -12.38 21.02
CA ALA A 275 0.60 -12.52 20.39
C ALA A 275 0.68 -12.39 18.85
N TYR A 276 1.63 -11.59 18.35
CA TYR A 276 1.74 -11.29 16.92
C TYR A 276 3.10 -11.62 16.32
N ARG A 277 4.18 -11.57 17.11
CA ARG A 277 5.52 -11.94 16.65
C ARG A 277 5.75 -13.44 16.84
N ALA A 278 6.04 -14.13 15.74
CA ALA A 278 6.35 -15.55 15.75
C ALA A 278 7.64 -15.86 16.51
N ALA A 279 7.68 -17.01 17.16
CA ALA A 279 8.93 -17.56 17.69
C ALA A 279 9.89 -17.92 16.55
N LEU A 280 11.19 -17.76 16.77
CA LEU A 280 12.21 -18.06 15.78
C LEU A 280 12.08 -19.50 15.25
N GLY A 281 12.11 -19.66 13.94
CA GLY A 281 12.02 -20.97 13.27
C GLY A 281 10.59 -21.52 13.17
N THR A 282 9.58 -20.73 13.54
CA THR A 282 8.16 -21.09 13.37
C THR A 282 7.51 -20.25 12.26
N ASN A 283 6.20 -20.36 12.07
CA ASN A 283 5.40 -19.52 11.16
C ASN A 283 5.95 -19.44 9.72
N GLY A 284 6.55 -20.53 9.21
CA GLY A 284 7.17 -20.53 7.88
C GLY A 284 8.33 -19.53 7.71
N ASN A 285 8.95 -19.11 8.81
CA ASN A 285 9.98 -18.07 8.90
C ASN A 285 9.51 -16.64 8.60
N PHE A 286 8.21 -16.36 8.62
CA PHE A 286 7.69 -15.01 8.64
C PHE A 286 7.74 -14.44 10.06
N LEU A 287 7.94 -13.12 10.18
CA LEU A 287 8.04 -12.42 11.46
C LEU A 287 6.69 -12.31 12.16
N LEU A 288 5.66 -11.92 11.41
CA LEU A 288 4.33 -11.62 11.94
C LEU A 288 3.32 -12.72 11.63
N MET A 289 2.46 -12.99 12.60
CA MET A 289 1.32 -13.89 12.52
C MET A 289 0.02 -13.08 12.34
N HIS A 290 -1.07 -13.76 11.96
CA HIS A 290 -2.43 -13.20 12.01
C HIS A 290 -2.70 -12.07 11.00
N SER A 291 -2.42 -12.32 9.72
CA SER A 291 -2.88 -11.47 8.62
C SER A 291 -4.03 -12.11 7.85
N VAL A 292 -4.77 -11.27 7.13
CA VAL A 292 -5.85 -11.71 6.25
C VAL A 292 -5.65 -11.15 4.84
N GLY A 293 -5.46 -12.02 3.85
CA GLY A 293 -5.45 -11.63 2.45
C GLY A 293 -6.85 -11.28 1.96
N SER A 294 -7.75 -12.28 1.85
CA SER A 294 -9.13 -12.06 1.40
C SER A 294 -10.08 -13.14 1.86
N ILE A 295 -10.95 -12.81 2.83
CA ILE A 295 -12.01 -13.73 3.29
C ILE A 295 -13.04 -14.01 2.18
N PRO A 296 -13.54 -13.02 1.41
CA PRO A 296 -14.49 -13.30 0.33
C PRO A 296 -13.97 -14.26 -0.73
N HIS A 297 -12.65 -14.35 -0.93
CA HIS A 297 -12.03 -15.29 -1.87
C HIS A 297 -11.56 -16.59 -1.20
N ASN A 298 -11.82 -16.77 0.11
CA ASN A 298 -11.32 -17.89 0.91
C ASN A 298 -9.81 -18.09 0.75
N SER A 299 -9.07 -17.00 0.79
CA SER A 299 -7.62 -16.95 0.53
C SER A 299 -6.90 -16.22 1.64
N GLU A 300 -5.83 -16.84 2.16
CA GLU A 300 -4.91 -16.23 3.12
C GLU A 300 -5.64 -15.72 4.38
N ILE A 301 -6.40 -16.61 5.06
CA ILE A 301 -7.16 -16.27 6.27
C ILE A 301 -6.35 -16.70 7.50
N ASP A 302 -6.02 -15.73 8.36
CA ASP A 302 -5.24 -15.92 9.58
C ASP A 302 -3.88 -16.61 9.30
N VAL A 303 -3.11 -16.05 8.38
CA VAL A 303 -1.80 -16.55 7.93
C VAL A 303 -0.74 -15.45 7.92
N PRO A 304 0.56 -15.79 7.85
CA PRO A 304 1.59 -14.80 7.63
C PRO A 304 1.53 -14.23 6.20
N LEU A 305 1.83 -12.95 6.07
CA LEU A 305 1.91 -12.26 4.77
C LEU A 305 3.21 -11.45 4.68
N ASN A 306 3.94 -11.56 3.58
CA ASN A 306 5.25 -10.93 3.44
C ASN A 306 5.21 -9.40 3.40
N TYR A 307 4.09 -8.80 3.03
CA TYR A 307 3.94 -7.35 3.10
C TYR A 307 3.68 -6.84 4.53
N ALA A 308 3.14 -7.68 5.42
CA ALA A 308 3.09 -7.36 6.84
C ALA A 308 4.50 -7.24 7.44
N ASP A 309 5.39 -8.13 7.05
CA ASP A 309 6.80 -8.11 7.48
C ASP A 309 7.61 -6.97 6.83
N TYR A 310 7.19 -6.50 5.66
CA TYR A 310 7.87 -5.46 4.91
C TYR A 310 7.60 -4.06 5.46
N TYR A 311 6.32 -3.72 5.76
CA TYR A 311 5.91 -2.41 6.26
C TYR A 311 6.18 -2.26 7.75
#